data_193e6669e91125b9c5dd6b81d630ebe8
#
_entry.id   193e6669e91125b9c5dd6b81d630ebe8
#
_cell.length_a   1.000
_cell.length_b   1.000
_cell.length_c   1.000
_cell.angle_alpha   90.00
_cell.angle_beta   90.00
_cell.angle_gamma   90.00
#
_symmetry.space_group_name_H-M   'P 1'
#
loop_
_entity.id
_entity.type
_entity.pdbx_description
1 polymer ?
#
loop_
_entity_poly.entity_id
_entity_poly.type
_entity_poly.pdbx_seq_one_letter_code
_entity_poly.pdbx_strand_id
1 'polypeptide(L)'
;MATNKERQQELVQVLQNDGQLDRVQEFIRDDVVDHERREGMPAGAEGVRAVFGAIRQGFPDHDAQIVHMVGEGDLVATYKTLTGTNTGEFFGMPATGRTATIRIMDFVRYEDGQVAEHWGMVDMAGLQAQLSG
;
A
#
# COMPACT_ATOMS: atom_id res chain seq x y z
N MET A 1 21.45 11.94 3.79
CA MET A 1 20.56 10.77 3.98
C MET A 1 19.10 11.20 3.86
N ALA A 2 18.31 10.36 3.24
CA ALA A 2 16.89 10.61 3.13
C ALA A 2 16.21 10.53 4.51
N THR A 3 15.26 11.42 4.77
CA THR A 3 14.41 11.33 5.96
C THR A 3 13.43 10.17 5.83
N ASN A 4 12.81 9.77 6.92
CA ASN A 4 11.80 8.71 6.87
C ASN A 4 10.61 9.11 6.00
N LYS A 5 10.22 10.40 6.00
CA LYS A 5 9.16 10.88 5.12
C LYS A 5 9.56 10.77 3.65
N GLU A 6 10.78 11.13 3.31
CA GLU A 6 11.30 11.00 1.95
C GLU A 6 11.33 9.53 1.52
N ARG A 7 11.74 8.63 2.43
CA ARG A 7 11.72 7.19 2.15
C ARG A 7 10.29 6.69 1.90
N GLN A 8 9.32 7.19 2.65
CA GLN A 8 7.92 6.81 2.46
C GLN A 8 7.39 7.30 1.10
N GLN A 9 7.74 8.51 0.70
CA GLN A 9 7.40 9.03 -0.63
C GLN A 9 8.00 8.16 -1.72
N GLU A 10 9.26 7.78 -1.58
CA GLU A 10 9.95 6.93 -2.54
C GLU A 10 9.33 5.54 -2.59
N LEU A 11 8.97 4.97 -1.43
CA LEU A 11 8.31 3.66 -1.36
C LEU A 11 7.00 3.66 -2.16
N VAL A 12 6.17 4.67 -1.96
CA VAL A 12 4.90 4.78 -2.69
C VAL A 12 5.15 4.89 -4.18
N GLN A 13 6.12 5.70 -4.60
CA GLN A 13 6.41 5.86 -6.01
C GLN A 13 6.97 4.57 -6.63
N VAL A 14 7.98 3.98 -6.01
CA VAL A 14 8.69 2.84 -6.59
C VAL A 14 7.85 1.56 -6.51
N LEU A 15 7.29 1.26 -5.35
CA LEU A 15 6.59 -0.01 -5.14
C LEU A 15 5.14 0.05 -5.59
N GLN A 16 4.43 1.14 -5.30
CA GLN A 16 3.02 1.21 -5.65
C GLN A 16 2.79 1.75 -7.05
N ASN A 17 3.34 2.90 -7.40
CA ASN A 17 3.07 3.50 -8.71
C ASN A 17 3.88 2.85 -9.84
N ASP A 18 5.18 2.67 -9.66
CA ASP A 18 6.03 2.09 -10.69
C ASP A 18 5.95 0.55 -10.72
N GLY A 19 5.45 -0.05 -9.63
CA GLY A 19 5.27 -1.50 -9.55
C GLY A 19 6.56 -2.31 -9.56
N GLN A 20 7.66 -1.72 -9.11
CA GLN A 20 8.96 -2.41 -9.05
C GLN A 20 9.01 -3.28 -7.79
N LEU A 21 8.20 -4.33 -7.77
CA LEU A 21 8.01 -5.17 -6.58
C LEU A 21 9.25 -6.02 -6.25
N ASP A 22 10.14 -6.21 -7.22
CA ASP A 22 11.44 -6.85 -6.99
C ASP A 22 12.35 -6.02 -6.09
N ARG A 23 12.01 -4.74 -5.88
CA ARG A 23 12.76 -3.83 -5.01
C ARG A 23 12.15 -3.70 -3.60
N VAL A 24 11.18 -4.55 -3.26
CA VAL A 24 10.47 -4.42 -1.97
C VAL A 24 11.43 -4.43 -0.78
N GLN A 25 12.48 -5.24 -0.83
CA GLN A 25 13.43 -5.37 0.28
C GLN A 25 14.35 -4.16 0.47
N GLU A 26 14.37 -3.23 -0.49
CA GLU A 26 15.06 -1.95 -0.28
C GLU A 26 14.30 -1.06 0.69
N PHE A 27 12.98 -1.23 0.80
CA PHE A 27 12.09 -0.36 1.58
C PHE A 27 11.48 -1.04 2.79
N ILE A 28 11.33 -2.36 2.74
CA ILE A 28 10.60 -3.14 3.75
C ILE A 28 11.56 -4.20 4.31
N ARG A 29 11.66 -4.28 5.62
CA ARG A 29 12.47 -5.32 6.27
C ARG A 29 11.86 -6.69 6.00
N ASP A 30 12.71 -7.70 5.85
CA ASP A 30 12.25 -9.07 5.69
C ASP A 30 11.38 -9.52 6.85
N ASP A 31 11.68 -9.03 8.06
CA ASP A 31 10.96 -9.38 9.29
C ASP A 31 9.91 -8.33 9.70
N VAL A 32 9.46 -7.51 8.75
CA VAL A 32 8.44 -6.50 9.05
C VAL A 32 7.23 -7.10 9.75
N VAL A 33 6.73 -6.41 10.77
CA VAL A 33 5.50 -6.78 11.45
C VAL A 33 4.36 -5.96 10.86
N ASP A 34 3.49 -6.62 10.11
CA ASP A 34 2.32 -5.98 9.51
C ASP A 34 1.09 -6.38 10.31
N HIS A 35 0.55 -5.42 11.07
CA HIS A 35 -0.63 -5.63 11.90
C HIS A 35 -1.90 -5.82 11.08
N GLU A 36 -1.84 -5.49 9.78
CA GLU A 36 -2.98 -5.63 8.85
C GLU A 36 -2.82 -6.83 7.92
N ARG A 37 -1.90 -7.74 8.24
CA ARG A 37 -1.67 -8.92 7.41
C ARG A 37 -2.96 -9.72 7.26
N ARG A 38 -3.33 -10.00 6.03
CA ARG A 38 -4.50 -10.79 5.71
C ARG A 38 -4.24 -12.27 5.99
N GLU A 39 -5.27 -12.97 6.46
CA GLU A 39 -5.20 -14.42 6.62
C GLU A 39 -4.85 -15.09 5.30
N GLY A 40 -3.91 -16.04 5.36
CA GLY A 40 -3.43 -16.75 4.17
C GLY A 40 -2.31 -16.07 3.43
N MET A 41 -2.00 -14.81 3.75
CA MET A 41 -0.88 -14.09 3.15
C MET A 41 0.43 -14.42 3.87
N PRO A 42 1.56 -14.45 3.15
CA PRO A 42 2.86 -14.63 3.79
C PRO A 42 3.15 -13.54 4.81
N ALA A 43 3.97 -13.87 5.81
CA ALA A 43 4.49 -12.88 6.75
C ALA A 43 5.63 -12.10 6.12
N GLY A 44 5.99 -10.96 6.72
CA GLY A 44 7.17 -10.19 6.33
C GLY A 44 7.02 -9.48 4.99
N ALA A 45 8.16 -9.15 4.40
CA ALA A 45 8.20 -8.40 3.14
C ALA A 45 7.48 -9.11 1.99
N GLU A 46 7.45 -10.43 1.99
CA GLU A 46 6.74 -11.19 0.96
C GLU A 46 5.22 -10.96 1.03
N GLY A 47 4.67 -10.79 2.23
CA GLY A 47 3.26 -10.43 2.39
C GLY A 47 2.95 -9.05 1.83
N VAL A 48 3.84 -8.10 2.07
CA VAL A 48 3.70 -6.74 1.52
C VAL A 48 3.75 -6.77 0.00
N ARG A 49 4.69 -7.53 -0.56
CA ARG A 49 4.79 -7.72 -2.01
C ARG A 49 3.50 -8.30 -2.58
N ALA A 50 2.93 -9.31 -1.91
CA ALA A 50 1.70 -9.96 -2.36
C ALA A 50 0.52 -8.99 -2.36
N VAL A 51 0.40 -8.12 -1.34
CA VAL A 51 -0.65 -7.11 -1.27
C VAL A 51 -0.51 -6.10 -2.41
N PHE A 52 0.69 -5.58 -2.64
CA PHE A 52 0.91 -4.63 -3.73
C PHE A 52 0.65 -5.27 -5.09
N GLY A 53 1.01 -6.54 -5.25
CA GLY A 53 0.69 -7.30 -6.46
C GLY A 53 -0.81 -7.47 -6.69
N ALA A 54 -1.57 -7.75 -5.62
CA ALA A 54 -3.02 -7.87 -5.70
C ALA A 54 -3.69 -6.54 -6.09
N ILE A 55 -3.18 -5.43 -5.59
CA ILE A 55 -3.67 -4.10 -5.97
C ILE A 55 -3.44 -3.86 -7.47
N ARG A 56 -2.25 -4.18 -7.97
CA ARG A 56 -1.94 -4.01 -9.39
C ARG A 56 -2.77 -4.94 -10.27
N GLN A 57 -3.08 -6.13 -9.78
CA GLN A 57 -3.94 -7.06 -10.51
C GLN A 57 -5.36 -6.51 -10.64
N GLY A 58 -5.91 -5.97 -9.55
CA GLY A 58 -7.27 -5.45 -9.53
C GLY A 58 -7.42 -4.09 -10.21
N PHE A 59 -6.39 -3.25 -10.08
CA PHE A 59 -6.38 -1.87 -10.59
C PHE A 59 -5.06 -1.59 -11.30
N PRO A 60 -4.85 -2.15 -12.51
CA PRO A 60 -3.53 -2.05 -13.19
C PRO A 60 -3.09 -0.63 -13.51
N ASP A 61 -4.05 0.29 -13.66
CA ASP A 61 -3.81 1.70 -13.97
C ASP A 61 -3.77 2.58 -12.73
N HIS A 62 -3.69 2.01 -11.52
CA HIS A 62 -3.82 2.79 -10.30
C HIS A 62 -2.73 3.85 -10.16
N ASP A 63 -3.11 4.95 -9.54
CA ASP A 63 -2.22 6.04 -9.16
C ASP A 63 -2.39 6.31 -7.68
N ALA A 64 -1.32 6.10 -6.91
CA ALA A 64 -1.29 6.36 -5.48
C ALA A 64 -0.80 7.78 -5.24
N GLN A 65 -1.58 8.57 -4.49
CA GLN A 65 -1.28 9.95 -4.15
C GLN A 65 -1.21 10.09 -2.63
N ILE A 66 -0.11 10.64 -2.12
CA ILE A 66 -0.02 11.02 -0.71
C ILE A 66 -0.69 12.38 -0.57
N VAL A 67 -1.80 12.43 0.17
CA VAL A 67 -2.54 13.67 0.40
C VAL A 67 -1.95 14.42 1.58
N HIS A 68 -1.71 13.72 2.69
CA HIS A 68 -1.08 14.28 3.89
C HIS A 68 -0.07 13.29 4.44
N MET A 69 1.04 13.81 4.94
CA MET A 69 2.06 12.97 5.57
C MET A 69 2.69 13.76 6.72
N VAL A 70 2.78 13.11 7.87
CA VAL A 70 3.47 13.67 9.04
C VAL A 70 4.45 12.63 9.57
N GLY A 71 5.54 13.10 10.14
CA GLY A 71 6.55 12.22 10.72
C GLY A 71 7.03 12.76 12.05
N GLU A 72 7.24 11.87 13.01
CA GLU A 72 7.79 12.20 14.32
C GLU A 72 8.61 11.01 14.80
N GLY A 73 9.87 11.26 15.13
CA GLY A 73 10.77 10.19 15.51
C GLY A 73 10.93 9.18 14.39
N ASP A 74 10.69 7.92 14.68
CA ASP A 74 10.77 6.84 13.70
C ASP A 74 9.41 6.52 13.04
N LEU A 75 8.36 7.27 13.37
CA LEU A 75 7.01 7.05 12.86
C LEU A 75 6.66 8.00 11.72
N VAL A 76 5.98 7.47 10.70
CA VAL A 76 5.42 8.26 9.60
C VAL A 76 3.97 7.86 9.42
N ALA A 77 3.08 8.85 9.43
CA ALA A 77 1.66 8.65 9.16
C ALA A 77 1.33 9.26 7.81
N THR A 78 0.58 8.53 6.98
CA THR A 78 0.13 9.02 5.67
C THR A 78 -1.37 8.86 5.53
N TYR A 79 -1.99 9.85 4.89
CA TYR A 79 -3.29 9.71 4.29
C TYR A 79 -3.08 9.74 2.79
N LYS A 80 -3.45 8.65 2.11
CA LYS A 80 -3.26 8.55 0.67
C LYS A 80 -4.52 8.04 -0.01
N THR A 81 -4.63 8.34 -1.29
CA THR A 81 -5.67 7.82 -2.16
C THR A 81 -5.05 6.98 -3.26
N LEU A 82 -5.78 5.99 -3.69
CA LEU A 82 -5.37 5.11 -4.77
C LEU A 82 -6.53 5.05 -5.74
N THR A 83 -6.36 5.67 -6.91
CA THR A 83 -7.41 5.76 -7.92
C THR A 83 -7.07 4.88 -9.11
N GLY A 84 -8.03 4.09 -9.56
CA GLY A 84 -7.81 3.21 -10.71
C GLY A 84 -9.10 2.59 -11.21
N THR A 85 -8.97 1.81 -12.27
CA THR A 85 -10.09 1.12 -12.91
C THR A 85 -10.00 -0.37 -12.58
N ASN A 86 -11.10 -0.91 -12.05
CA ASN A 86 -11.17 -2.31 -11.60
C ASN A 86 -11.35 -3.25 -12.79
N THR A 87 -10.29 -3.48 -13.54
CA THR A 87 -10.29 -4.32 -14.73
C THR A 87 -9.79 -5.74 -14.45
N GLY A 88 -9.31 -6.01 -13.24
CA GLY A 88 -8.87 -7.35 -12.83
C GLY A 88 -9.52 -7.78 -11.53
N GLU A 89 -9.31 -9.04 -11.17
CA GLU A 89 -9.77 -9.57 -9.89
C GLU A 89 -9.01 -8.89 -8.74
N PHE A 90 -9.74 -8.51 -7.68
CA PHE A 90 -9.17 -7.84 -6.52
C PHE A 90 -9.55 -8.63 -5.26
N PHE A 91 -8.58 -9.33 -4.67
CA PHE A 91 -8.77 -10.17 -3.47
C PHE A 91 -10.01 -11.08 -3.59
N GLY A 92 -10.11 -11.80 -4.69
CA GLY A 92 -11.23 -12.73 -4.93
C GLY A 92 -12.52 -12.10 -5.45
N MET A 93 -12.58 -10.77 -5.52
CA MET A 93 -13.75 -10.08 -6.09
C MET A 93 -13.58 -9.92 -7.59
N PRO A 94 -14.61 -10.26 -8.40
CA PRO A 94 -14.54 -10.14 -9.85
C PRO A 94 -14.36 -8.68 -10.31
N ALA A 95 -13.73 -8.50 -11.45
CA ALA A 95 -13.58 -7.19 -12.08
C ALA A 95 -14.95 -6.59 -12.40
N THR A 96 -15.11 -5.29 -12.14
CA THR A 96 -16.35 -4.56 -12.39
C THR A 96 -16.26 -3.61 -13.58
N GLY A 97 -15.03 -3.26 -14.00
CA GLY A 97 -14.78 -2.25 -15.01
C GLY A 97 -15.01 -0.82 -14.51
N ARG A 98 -15.32 -0.63 -13.25
CA ARG A 98 -15.61 0.69 -12.68
C ARG A 98 -14.33 1.36 -12.17
N THR A 99 -14.31 2.69 -12.24
CA THR A 99 -13.25 3.50 -11.63
C THR A 99 -13.60 3.75 -10.18
N ALA A 100 -12.60 3.64 -9.30
CA ALA A 100 -12.79 3.87 -7.88
C ALA A 100 -11.58 4.58 -7.28
N THR A 101 -11.81 5.28 -6.17
CA THR A 101 -10.76 5.87 -5.34
C THR A 101 -10.79 5.19 -3.98
N ILE A 102 -9.69 4.54 -3.64
CA ILE A 102 -9.53 3.86 -2.35
C ILE A 102 -8.85 4.83 -1.40
N ARG A 103 -9.44 5.04 -0.22
CA ARG A 103 -8.84 5.89 0.82
C ARG A 103 -8.10 5.00 1.80
N ILE A 104 -6.86 5.36 2.10
CA ILE A 104 -5.97 4.56 2.92
C ILE A 104 -5.29 5.45 3.94
N MET A 105 -5.27 5.00 5.20
CA MET A 105 -4.45 5.61 6.24
C MET A 105 -3.43 4.59 6.72
N ASP A 106 -2.17 4.99 6.72
CA ASP A 106 -1.07 4.13 7.13
C ASP A 106 -0.25 4.78 8.24
N PHE A 107 0.20 3.96 9.15
CA PHE A 107 1.20 4.30 10.15
C PHE A 107 2.35 3.31 9.98
N VAL A 108 3.57 3.81 9.78
CA VAL A 108 4.74 2.95 9.65
C VAL A 108 5.82 3.39 10.62
N ARG A 109 6.55 2.42 11.14
CA ARG A 109 7.77 2.66 11.91
C ARG A 109 8.97 2.28 11.06
N TYR A 110 9.89 3.21 10.92
CA TYR A 110 11.11 3.02 10.15
C TYR A 110 12.27 2.63 11.06
N GLU A 111 13.14 1.77 10.55
CA GLU A 111 14.38 1.38 11.19
C GLU A 111 15.45 1.27 10.11
N ASP A 112 16.49 2.11 10.19
CA ASP A 112 17.57 2.13 9.21
C ASP A 112 17.09 2.30 7.76
N GLY A 113 16.10 3.14 7.55
CA GLY A 113 15.59 3.45 6.21
C GLY A 113 14.62 2.43 5.64
N GLN A 114 14.22 1.42 6.42
CA GLN A 114 13.26 0.40 6.01
C GLN A 114 12.09 0.35 6.98
N VAL A 115 10.93 0.01 6.45
CA VAL A 115 9.72 -0.18 7.27
C VAL A 115 9.91 -1.44 8.12
N ALA A 116 9.84 -1.26 9.44
CA ALA A 116 9.95 -2.34 10.42
C ALA A 116 8.58 -2.78 10.94
N GLU A 117 7.59 -1.89 10.91
CA GLU A 117 6.27 -2.17 11.45
C GLU A 117 5.22 -1.32 10.73
N HIS A 118 4.03 -1.89 10.50
CA HIS A 118 2.95 -1.24 9.77
C HIS A 118 1.61 -1.45 10.44
N TRP A 119 0.86 -0.35 10.57
CA TRP A 119 -0.56 -0.32 10.91
C TRP A 119 -1.28 0.43 9.81
N GLY A 120 -2.50 0.04 9.48
CA GLY A 120 -3.22 0.74 8.43
C GLY A 120 -4.70 0.44 8.44
N MET A 121 -5.44 1.31 7.76
CA MET A 121 -6.86 1.11 7.54
C MET A 121 -7.21 1.53 6.13
N VAL A 122 -8.00 0.69 5.47
CA VAL A 122 -8.49 0.93 4.13
C VAL A 122 -10.01 1.08 4.21
N ASP A 123 -10.55 2.08 3.52
CA ASP A 123 -12.00 2.28 3.44
C ASP A 123 -12.62 1.26 2.49
N MET A 124 -12.75 0.03 2.94
CA MET A 124 -13.32 -1.06 2.14
C MET A 124 -14.81 -0.84 1.85
N ALA A 125 -15.56 -0.28 2.80
CA ALA A 125 -16.97 0.01 2.59
C ALA A 125 -17.17 1.04 1.47
N GLY A 126 -16.35 2.10 1.46
CA GLY A 126 -16.37 3.10 0.39
C GLY A 126 -15.99 2.50 -0.96
N LEU A 127 -14.98 1.63 -0.98
CA LEU A 127 -14.58 0.95 -2.20
C LEU A 127 -15.72 0.06 -2.74
N GLN A 128 -16.32 -0.75 -1.89
CA GLN A 128 -17.41 -1.64 -2.29
C GLN A 128 -18.60 -0.85 -2.83
N ALA A 129 -18.93 0.29 -2.21
CA ALA A 129 -20.02 1.15 -2.68
C ALA A 129 -19.74 1.68 -4.09
N GLN A 130 -18.50 2.09 -4.35
CA GLN A 130 -18.09 2.60 -5.67
C GLN A 130 -18.13 1.50 -6.73
N LEU A 131 -17.75 0.28 -6.38
CA LEU A 131 -17.71 -0.85 -7.32
C LEU A 131 -19.09 -1.44 -7.57
N SER A 132 -20.03 -1.28 -6.65
CA SER A 132 -21.40 -1.82 -6.76
C SER A 132 -22.34 -0.88 -7.51
N GLY A 133 -21.99 0.38 -7.56
CA GLY A 133 -22.67 1.52 -8.07
C GLY A 133 -23.83 1.47 -8.88
#